data_eeb16e149cf8a21716b1200aef1decc1
#
_entry.id   eeb16e149cf8a21716b1200aef1decc1
#
_cell.length_a   1.000
_cell.length_b   1.000
_cell.length_c   1.000
_cell.angle_alpha   90.00
_cell.angle_beta   90.00
_cell.angle_gamma   90.00
#
_symmetry.space_group_name_H-M   'P 1'
#
loop_
_entity.id
_entity.type
_entity.pdbx_description
1 polymer ?
#
loop_
_entity_poly.entity_id
_entity_poly.type
_entity_poly.pdbx_seq_one_letter_code
_entity_poly.pdbx_strand_id
1 'polypeptide(L)'
;MKKAILATKVGMTQIFNEDGVLTPVTVLQAGPCVVTQIKTVENDGYKAVQVGFADKRENLVNKPMKGQFDKAGVSCKRFVREFKFENAEEYAVAQEIKADIFAAGDKIDATAISKGKGFQGAIKRFGQHRGPMAHGSKFHRHQGSNGACSSPSRVFKGKGM
;
A
#
# COMPACT_ATOMS: atom_id res chain seq x y z
N MET A 1 -0.99 -12.07 -11.40
CA MET A 1 -0.16 -11.89 -10.16
C MET A 1 0.08 -13.27 -9.56
N LYS A 2 1.35 -13.64 -9.31
CA LYS A 2 1.68 -15.00 -8.80
C LYS A 2 1.59 -15.11 -7.28
N LYS A 3 2.11 -14.11 -6.55
CA LYS A 3 2.15 -14.10 -5.09
C LYS A 3 1.80 -12.70 -4.58
N ALA A 4 1.05 -12.59 -3.49
CA ALA A 4 0.81 -11.33 -2.78
C ALA A 4 0.45 -11.62 -1.32
N ILE A 5 0.76 -10.68 -0.42
CA ILE A 5 0.45 -10.78 1.00
C ILE A 5 0.28 -9.38 1.59
N LEU A 6 -0.51 -9.27 2.64
CA LEU A 6 -0.57 -8.06 3.45
C LEU A 6 0.48 -8.13 4.55
N ALA A 7 1.16 -7.01 4.79
CA ALA A 7 2.22 -6.92 5.78
C ALA A 7 2.16 -5.60 6.56
N THR A 8 2.74 -5.61 7.74
CA THR A 8 2.97 -4.40 8.54
C THR A 8 4.45 -4.08 8.55
N LYS A 9 4.80 -2.81 8.28
CA LYS A 9 6.18 -2.33 8.42
C LYS A 9 6.52 -2.23 9.90
N VAL A 10 7.46 -3.05 10.36
CA VAL A 10 7.98 -3.01 11.72
C VAL A 10 9.00 -1.90 11.88
N GLY A 11 9.94 -1.78 10.93
CA GLY A 11 10.99 -0.77 10.97
C GLY A 11 11.99 -0.92 9.84
N MET A 12 13.13 -0.28 10.02
CA MET A 12 14.29 -0.43 9.15
C MET A 12 15.52 -0.76 9.99
N THR A 13 16.38 -1.59 9.43
CA THR A 13 17.67 -1.95 10.00
C THR A 13 18.68 -2.12 8.88
N GLN A 14 19.83 -2.65 9.20
CA GLN A 14 20.88 -2.95 8.24
C GLN A 14 21.49 -4.32 8.56
N ILE A 15 21.88 -5.02 7.54
CA ILE A 15 22.52 -6.31 7.62
C ILE A 15 23.81 -6.32 6.81
N PHE A 16 24.76 -7.15 7.20
CA PHE A 16 25.96 -7.41 6.40
C PHE A 16 25.70 -8.62 5.49
N ASN A 17 26.04 -8.47 4.23
CA ASN A 17 26.06 -9.59 3.30
C ASN A 17 27.33 -10.45 3.56
N GLU A 18 27.40 -11.61 2.91
CA GLU A 18 28.58 -12.52 3.00
C GLU A 18 29.89 -11.83 2.59
N ASP A 19 29.82 -10.88 1.67
CA ASP A 19 30.96 -10.07 1.21
C ASP A 19 31.34 -8.92 2.18
N GLY A 20 30.71 -8.83 3.35
CA GLY A 20 30.91 -7.75 4.32
C GLY A 20 30.29 -6.41 3.93
N VAL A 21 29.47 -6.35 2.86
CA VAL A 21 28.80 -5.12 2.43
C VAL A 21 27.58 -4.86 3.28
N LEU A 22 27.48 -3.65 3.82
CA LEU A 22 26.34 -3.19 4.62
C LEU A 22 25.14 -2.89 3.73
N THR A 23 24.03 -3.61 3.91
CA THR A 23 22.80 -3.42 3.14
C THR A 23 21.69 -2.92 4.03
N PRO A 24 21.06 -1.75 3.73
CA PRO A 24 19.88 -1.28 4.46
C PRO A 24 18.66 -2.13 4.09
N VAL A 25 17.91 -2.56 5.10
CA VAL A 25 16.73 -3.41 4.92
C VAL A 25 15.51 -2.85 5.63
N THR A 26 14.34 -3.09 5.06
CA THR A 26 13.06 -2.84 5.71
C THR A 26 12.50 -4.14 6.24
N VAL A 27 12.18 -4.17 7.53
CA VAL A 27 11.59 -5.34 8.20
C VAL A 27 10.08 -5.25 8.10
N LEU A 28 9.48 -6.27 7.49
CA LEU A 28 8.03 -6.41 7.34
C LEU A 28 7.55 -7.67 8.07
N GLN A 29 6.50 -7.53 8.85
CA GLN A 29 5.74 -8.66 9.38
C GLN A 29 4.66 -9.02 8.34
N ALA A 30 4.90 -10.07 7.57
CA ALA A 30 4.01 -10.53 6.51
C ALA A 30 3.08 -11.63 7.01
N GLY A 31 1.79 -11.40 6.99
CA GLY A 31 0.78 -12.34 7.44
C GLY A 31 0.74 -12.58 8.96
N PRO A 32 0.03 -13.64 9.41
CA PRO A 32 -0.83 -14.50 8.61
C PRO A 32 -2.02 -13.75 8.00
N CYS A 33 -2.31 -13.99 6.74
CA CYS A 33 -3.53 -13.53 6.09
C CYS A 33 -4.50 -14.70 5.97
N VAL A 34 -5.78 -14.48 6.17
CA VAL A 34 -6.80 -15.53 6.08
C VAL A 34 -7.69 -15.26 4.87
N VAL A 35 -7.95 -16.29 4.07
CA VAL A 35 -8.87 -16.20 2.92
C VAL A 35 -10.29 -16.07 3.44
N THR A 36 -10.95 -14.96 3.12
CA THR A 36 -12.33 -14.67 3.55
C THR A 36 -13.36 -14.99 2.49
N GLN A 37 -12.98 -14.89 1.21
CA GLN A 37 -13.86 -15.21 0.08
C GLN A 37 -13.02 -15.50 -1.17
N ILE A 38 -13.53 -16.40 -1.98
CA ILE A 38 -13.01 -16.65 -3.34
C ILE A 38 -14.05 -16.14 -4.32
N LYS A 39 -13.62 -15.24 -5.21
CA LYS A 39 -14.47 -14.66 -6.25
C LYS A 39 -14.29 -15.43 -7.54
N THR A 40 -15.44 -15.77 -8.16
CA THR A 40 -15.49 -16.53 -9.40
C THR A 40 -16.12 -15.70 -10.51
N VAL A 41 -15.84 -16.07 -11.76
CA VAL A 41 -16.41 -15.37 -12.93
C VAL A 41 -17.93 -15.47 -12.96
N GLU A 42 -18.50 -16.60 -12.52
CA GLU A 42 -19.94 -16.85 -12.54
C GLU A 42 -20.72 -15.94 -11.60
N ASN A 43 -20.20 -15.72 -10.38
CA ASN A 43 -20.91 -14.94 -9.35
C ASN A 43 -20.49 -13.47 -9.32
N ASP A 44 -19.20 -13.18 -9.52
CA ASP A 44 -18.61 -11.84 -9.31
C ASP A 44 -18.16 -11.19 -10.63
N GLY A 45 -18.13 -11.94 -11.74
CA GLY A 45 -17.66 -11.46 -13.04
C GLY A 45 -16.14 -11.44 -13.21
N TYR A 46 -15.38 -11.81 -12.18
CA TYR A 46 -13.91 -11.89 -12.21
C TYR A 46 -13.38 -12.88 -11.17
N LYS A 47 -12.14 -13.35 -11.38
CA LYS A 47 -11.44 -14.24 -10.43
C LYS A 47 -10.56 -13.44 -9.50
N ALA A 48 -10.72 -13.62 -8.18
CA ALA A 48 -9.86 -13.03 -7.15
C ALA A 48 -9.98 -13.81 -5.83
N VAL A 49 -8.98 -13.68 -4.99
CA VAL A 49 -9.00 -14.17 -3.61
C VAL A 49 -9.05 -12.98 -2.68
N GLN A 50 -10.08 -12.92 -1.85
CA GLN A 50 -10.19 -11.90 -0.83
C GLN A 50 -9.53 -12.41 0.46
N VAL A 51 -8.62 -11.62 0.99
CA VAL A 51 -7.87 -11.95 2.22
C VAL A 51 -8.10 -10.92 3.31
N GLY A 52 -8.19 -11.41 4.55
CA GLY A 52 -8.25 -10.62 5.76
C GLY A 52 -6.93 -10.62 6.52
N PHE A 53 -6.54 -9.49 7.07
CA PHE A 53 -5.30 -9.29 7.83
C PHE A 53 -5.52 -8.45 9.08
N ALA A 54 -4.80 -8.76 10.15
CA ALA A 54 -4.88 -8.17 11.49
C ALA A 54 -6.26 -8.30 12.14
N ASP A 55 -6.30 -8.79 13.35
CA ASP A 55 -7.57 -8.98 14.08
C ASP A 55 -8.20 -7.65 14.52
N LYS A 56 -9.51 -7.63 14.56
CA LYS A 56 -10.31 -6.51 15.00
C LYS A 56 -11.38 -7.01 15.99
N ARG A 57 -11.57 -6.28 17.08
CA ARG A 57 -12.61 -6.62 18.07
C ARG A 57 -13.99 -6.56 17.41
N GLU A 58 -14.85 -7.52 17.68
CA GLU A 58 -16.18 -7.68 17.06
C GLU A 58 -17.09 -6.48 17.27
N ASN A 59 -17.07 -5.89 18.47
CA ASN A 59 -17.89 -4.72 18.80
C ASN A 59 -17.51 -3.44 18.00
N LEU A 60 -16.39 -3.45 17.30
CA LEU A 60 -15.98 -2.38 16.38
C LEU A 60 -16.34 -2.68 14.92
N VAL A 61 -16.99 -3.82 14.65
CA VAL A 61 -17.37 -4.24 13.30
C VAL A 61 -18.88 -4.11 13.14
N ASN A 62 -19.34 -3.53 12.05
CA ASN A 62 -20.76 -3.41 11.75
C ASN A 62 -21.36 -4.77 11.37
N LYS A 63 -22.69 -4.91 11.51
CA LYS A 63 -23.41 -6.18 11.26
C LYS A 63 -23.15 -6.80 9.87
N PRO A 64 -23.18 -6.04 8.75
CA PRO A 64 -22.90 -6.61 7.42
C PRO A 64 -21.50 -7.22 7.31
N MET A 65 -20.48 -6.53 7.81
CA MET A 65 -19.11 -7.03 7.77
C MET A 65 -18.91 -8.22 8.70
N LYS A 66 -19.56 -8.21 9.88
CA LYS A 66 -19.53 -9.37 10.78
C LYS A 66 -20.12 -10.59 10.09
N GLY A 67 -21.31 -10.47 9.47
CA GLY A 67 -21.94 -11.57 8.75
C GLY A 67 -21.06 -12.16 7.62
N GLN A 68 -20.23 -11.33 6.98
CA GLN A 68 -19.27 -11.80 5.98
C GLN A 68 -18.16 -12.67 6.60
N PHE A 69 -17.63 -12.28 7.76
CA PHE A 69 -16.63 -13.08 8.48
C PHE A 69 -17.22 -14.36 9.07
N ASP A 70 -18.43 -14.27 9.63
CA ASP A 70 -19.16 -15.42 10.18
C ASP A 70 -19.44 -16.47 9.08
N LYS A 71 -19.83 -16.02 7.86
CA LYS A 71 -20.01 -16.92 6.70
C LYS A 71 -18.72 -17.63 6.31
N ALA A 72 -17.57 -16.95 6.43
CA ALA A 72 -16.27 -17.53 6.14
C ALA A 72 -15.69 -18.37 7.29
N GLY A 73 -16.32 -18.35 8.49
CA GLY A 73 -15.85 -19.05 9.67
C GLY A 73 -14.54 -18.49 10.24
N VAL A 74 -14.28 -17.19 10.04
CA VAL A 74 -13.01 -16.53 10.43
C VAL A 74 -13.28 -15.38 11.41
N SER A 75 -12.27 -15.08 12.25
CA SER A 75 -12.33 -13.91 13.14
C SER A 75 -12.40 -12.60 12.33
N CYS A 76 -13.02 -11.57 12.94
CA CYS A 76 -13.12 -10.27 12.30
C CYS A 76 -11.74 -9.67 12.04
N LYS A 77 -11.47 -9.27 10.79
CA LYS A 77 -10.19 -8.71 10.35
C LYS A 77 -10.30 -7.19 10.13
N ARG A 78 -9.18 -6.51 10.35
CA ARG A 78 -9.11 -5.05 10.22
C ARG A 78 -8.97 -4.60 8.77
N PHE A 79 -8.17 -5.32 7.99
CA PHE A 79 -7.90 -5.04 6.59
C PHE A 79 -8.40 -6.18 5.74
N VAL A 80 -9.20 -5.86 4.73
CA VAL A 80 -9.68 -6.81 3.74
C VAL A 80 -9.26 -6.28 2.37
N ARG A 81 -8.60 -7.13 1.58
CA ARG A 81 -8.13 -6.80 0.23
C ARG A 81 -8.30 -7.98 -0.70
N GLU A 82 -8.44 -7.69 -1.97
CA GLU A 82 -8.56 -8.69 -3.03
C GLU A 82 -7.28 -8.73 -3.85
N PHE A 83 -6.85 -9.94 -4.14
CA PHE A 83 -5.71 -10.22 -5.00
C PHE A 83 -6.16 -11.07 -6.19
N LYS A 84 -5.84 -10.63 -7.40
CA LYS A 84 -6.08 -11.37 -8.63
C LYS A 84 -4.94 -12.35 -8.86
N PHE A 85 -4.97 -13.48 -8.17
CA PHE A 85 -4.02 -14.57 -8.38
C PHE A 85 -4.33 -15.29 -9.68
N GLU A 86 -3.28 -15.80 -10.34
CA GLU A 86 -3.42 -16.66 -11.52
C GLU A 86 -4.04 -18.01 -11.15
N ASN A 87 -3.71 -18.51 -9.96
CA ASN A 87 -4.18 -19.76 -9.38
C ASN A 87 -5.23 -19.56 -8.28
N ALA A 88 -6.16 -18.64 -8.46
CA ALA A 88 -7.18 -18.33 -7.45
C ALA A 88 -8.04 -19.54 -7.05
N GLU A 89 -8.14 -20.57 -7.90
CA GLU A 89 -8.92 -21.79 -7.69
C GLU A 89 -8.28 -22.78 -6.71
N GLU A 90 -6.97 -22.65 -6.45
CA GLU A 90 -6.24 -23.54 -5.52
C GLU A 90 -6.45 -23.14 -4.05
N TYR A 91 -6.97 -21.93 -3.80
CA TYR A 91 -7.19 -21.43 -2.45
C TYR A 91 -8.53 -21.94 -1.89
N ALA A 92 -8.56 -22.17 -0.57
CA ALA A 92 -9.78 -22.51 0.15
C ALA A 92 -10.16 -21.37 1.13
N VAL A 93 -11.47 -21.20 1.38
CA VAL A 93 -11.95 -20.26 2.40
C VAL A 93 -11.42 -20.69 3.77
N ALA A 94 -11.07 -19.74 4.62
CA ALA A 94 -10.39 -19.91 5.92
C ALA A 94 -8.94 -20.41 5.84
N GLN A 95 -8.36 -20.62 4.65
CA GLN A 95 -6.96 -20.97 4.48
C GLN A 95 -6.06 -19.80 4.93
N GLU A 96 -4.98 -20.12 5.66
CA GLU A 96 -3.96 -19.13 6.04
C GLU A 96 -2.87 -19.01 4.96
N ILE A 97 -2.53 -17.78 4.64
CA ILE A 97 -1.40 -17.42 3.77
C ILE A 97 -0.32 -16.77 4.65
N LYS A 98 0.85 -17.36 4.71
CA LYS A 98 2.00 -16.93 5.52
C LYS A 98 3.15 -16.44 4.62
N ALA A 99 4.19 -15.92 5.26
CA ALA A 99 5.36 -15.39 4.57
C ALA A 99 6.18 -16.43 3.79
N ASP A 100 5.99 -17.72 4.09
CA ASP A 100 6.65 -18.86 3.46
C ASP A 100 6.36 -19.03 1.95
N ILE A 101 5.33 -18.32 1.44
CA ILE A 101 5.10 -18.25 -0.01
C ILE A 101 6.22 -17.53 -0.76
N PHE A 102 7.06 -16.75 -0.07
CA PHE A 102 8.20 -16.04 -0.64
C PHE A 102 9.52 -16.76 -0.32
N ALA A 103 10.42 -16.78 -1.28
CA ALA A 103 11.78 -17.30 -1.12
C ALA A 103 12.80 -16.17 -1.06
N ALA A 104 13.96 -16.44 -0.46
CA ALA A 104 15.08 -15.51 -0.48
C ALA A 104 15.51 -15.24 -1.93
N GLY A 105 15.73 -13.97 -2.27
CA GLY A 105 16.05 -13.53 -3.63
C GLY A 105 14.84 -13.20 -4.52
N ASP A 106 13.60 -13.46 -4.08
CA ASP A 106 12.41 -13.00 -4.81
C ASP A 106 12.39 -11.48 -4.93
N LYS A 107 12.18 -10.97 -6.14
CA LYS A 107 11.93 -9.53 -6.34
C LYS A 107 10.47 -9.22 -6.09
N ILE A 108 10.22 -8.29 -5.19
CA ILE A 108 8.88 -7.89 -4.76
C ILE A 108 8.63 -6.41 -4.99
N ASP A 109 7.39 -6.07 -5.27
CA ASP A 109 6.89 -4.69 -5.25
C ASP A 109 6.10 -4.46 -3.95
N ALA A 110 6.24 -3.27 -3.38
CA ALA A 110 5.52 -2.89 -2.16
C ALA A 110 4.68 -1.64 -2.40
N THR A 111 3.39 -1.73 -2.07
CA THR A 111 2.45 -0.61 -2.12
C THR A 111 1.98 -0.26 -0.72
N ALA A 112 2.10 1.01 -0.34
CA ALA A 112 1.70 1.49 0.97
C ALA A 112 1.25 2.95 0.94
N ILE A 113 0.54 3.37 2.00
CA ILE A 113 0.23 4.78 2.23
C ILE A 113 1.36 5.38 3.04
N SER A 114 2.07 6.36 2.45
CA SER A 114 3.16 7.06 3.14
C SER A 114 2.64 7.97 4.24
N LYS A 115 3.51 8.26 5.22
CA LYS A 115 3.20 9.24 6.26
C LYS A 115 2.92 10.61 5.64
N GLY A 116 1.90 11.30 6.15
CA GLY A 116 1.58 12.67 5.74
C GLY A 116 2.73 13.62 6.05
N LYS A 117 3.06 14.51 5.10
CA LYS A 117 4.12 15.53 5.22
C LYS A 117 3.55 16.96 5.26
N GLY A 118 2.23 17.09 5.29
CA GLY A 118 1.55 18.36 5.21
C GLY A 118 1.69 19.03 3.83
N PHE A 119 1.50 20.33 3.78
CA PHE A 119 1.66 21.11 2.55
C PHE A 119 3.14 21.44 2.36
N GLN A 120 3.77 20.87 1.33
CA GLN A 120 5.19 21.05 1.02
C GLN A 120 5.38 21.97 -0.20
N GLY A 121 6.47 22.76 -0.18
CA GLY A 121 6.87 23.58 -1.32
C GLY A 121 7.28 22.73 -2.53
N ALA A 122 7.16 23.32 -3.73
CA ALA A 122 7.40 22.65 -5.00
C ALA A 122 8.82 22.08 -5.14
N ILE A 123 9.82 22.78 -4.64
CA ILE A 123 11.22 22.31 -4.68
C ILE A 123 11.38 21.00 -3.91
N LYS A 124 10.82 20.89 -2.69
CA LYS A 124 10.93 19.71 -1.87
C LYS A 124 10.05 18.55 -2.39
N ARG A 125 8.84 18.87 -2.86
CA ARG A 125 7.86 17.86 -3.23
C ARG A 125 8.12 17.26 -4.62
N PHE A 126 8.53 18.09 -5.58
CA PHE A 126 8.66 17.71 -6.98
C PHE A 126 10.10 17.76 -7.50
N GLY A 127 11.08 18.06 -6.64
CA GLY A 127 12.48 18.15 -7.04
C GLY A 127 12.79 19.33 -7.97
N GLN A 128 11.95 20.37 -7.97
CA GLN A 128 12.18 21.56 -8.82
C GLN A 128 13.42 22.34 -8.37
N HIS A 129 14.05 23.00 -9.30
CA HIS A 129 15.19 23.86 -9.03
C HIS A 129 14.74 25.30 -8.75
N ARG A 130 15.55 26.01 -7.97
CA ARG A 130 15.38 27.46 -7.79
C ARG A 130 15.76 28.19 -9.07
N GLY A 131 15.15 29.34 -9.33
CA GLY A 131 15.55 30.21 -10.43
C GLY A 131 16.90 30.90 -10.17
N PRO A 132 17.43 31.66 -11.15
CA PRO A 132 18.68 32.38 -11.03
C PRO A 132 18.68 33.31 -9.81
N MET A 133 19.78 33.35 -9.07
CA MET A 133 19.94 34.18 -7.84
C MET A 133 20.66 35.49 -8.11
N ALA A 134 21.10 35.73 -9.34
CA ALA A 134 21.85 36.88 -9.77
C ALA A 134 21.22 37.53 -11.02
N HIS A 135 21.87 38.55 -11.57
CA HIS A 135 21.45 39.31 -12.76
C HIS A 135 20.04 39.91 -12.67
N GLY A 136 19.64 40.36 -11.45
CA GLY A 136 18.36 41.03 -11.23
C GLY A 136 17.14 40.14 -11.22
N SER A 137 17.31 38.82 -11.25
CA SER A 137 16.20 37.88 -11.16
C SER A 137 15.47 38.01 -9.85
N LYS A 138 14.14 38.10 -9.88
CA LYS A 138 13.25 38.04 -8.71
C LYS A 138 12.54 36.67 -8.58
N PHE A 139 12.79 35.75 -9.51
CA PHE A 139 12.19 34.41 -9.55
C PHE A 139 13.12 33.39 -8.88
N HIS A 140 13.06 33.29 -7.57
CA HIS A 140 13.99 32.42 -6.81
C HIS A 140 13.39 31.04 -6.51
N ARG A 141 12.35 30.99 -5.69
CA ARG A 141 11.73 29.75 -5.21
C ARG A 141 10.26 29.60 -5.63
N HIS A 142 9.83 30.45 -6.55
CA HIS A 142 8.47 30.41 -7.05
C HIS A 142 8.24 29.20 -7.94
N GLN A 143 7.06 28.64 -7.82
CA GLN A 143 6.64 27.49 -8.63
C GLN A 143 6.26 27.88 -10.06
N GLY A 144 5.91 29.13 -10.30
CA GLY A 144 5.36 29.59 -11.55
C GLY A 144 3.82 29.49 -11.59
N SER A 145 3.25 29.48 -12.76
CA SER A 145 1.80 29.45 -12.93
C SER A 145 1.22 28.09 -12.50
N ASN A 146 0.10 28.14 -11.79
CA ASN A 146 -0.68 26.96 -11.40
C ASN A 146 -1.91 26.75 -12.28
N GLY A 147 -2.03 27.46 -13.39
CA GLY A 147 -3.14 27.42 -14.31
C GLY A 147 -4.14 28.57 -14.09
N ALA A 148 -5.40 28.41 -14.53
CA ALA A 148 -6.44 29.41 -14.38
C ALA A 148 -6.71 29.80 -12.93
N CYS A 149 -6.76 31.09 -12.65
CA CYS A 149 -6.83 31.62 -11.27
C CYS A 149 -8.25 31.96 -10.80
N SER A 150 -9.16 32.30 -11.68
CA SER A 150 -10.49 32.79 -11.31
C SER A 150 -11.34 31.75 -10.56
N SER A 151 -11.19 30.50 -10.86
CA SER A 151 -11.84 29.39 -10.16
C SER A 151 -10.91 28.19 -10.14
N PRO A 152 -10.49 27.71 -8.99
CA PRO A 152 -10.94 27.96 -7.61
C PRO A 152 -10.15 29.06 -6.84
N SER A 153 -9.29 29.83 -7.45
CA SER A 153 -8.41 30.84 -6.82
C SER A 153 -7.41 30.27 -5.77
N ARG A 154 -7.16 28.99 -5.81
CA ARG A 154 -6.26 28.29 -4.89
C ARG A 154 -5.67 27.02 -5.51
N VAL A 155 -4.55 26.58 -4.98
CA VAL A 155 -3.97 25.27 -5.34
C VAL A 155 -4.59 24.17 -4.48
N PHE A 156 -5.14 23.14 -5.10
CA PHE A 156 -5.67 21.98 -4.38
C PHE A 156 -4.56 21.10 -3.82
N LYS A 157 -4.85 20.44 -2.71
CA LYS A 157 -3.98 19.36 -2.19
C LYS A 157 -3.82 18.28 -3.26
N GLY A 158 -2.61 17.74 -3.35
CA GLY A 158 -2.34 16.64 -4.28
C GLY A 158 -2.19 17.03 -5.74
N LYS A 159 -2.24 18.33 -6.10
CA LYS A 159 -1.98 18.76 -7.47
C LYS A 159 -0.61 18.25 -7.92
N GLY A 160 -0.59 17.53 -9.04
CA GLY A 160 0.64 17.14 -9.74
C GLY A 160 1.26 18.31 -10.48
N MET A 161 2.54 18.17 -10.81
CA MET A 161 3.33 19.14 -11.56
C MET A 161 4.24 18.41 -12.52
#